data_3b8da81ef301c37f827f0f2a3e6870a3
#
_entry.id   3b8da81ef301c37f827f0f2a3e6870a3
#
_cell.length_a   1.000
_cell.length_b   1.000
_cell.length_c   1.000
_cell.angle_alpha   90.00
_cell.angle_beta   90.00
_cell.angle_gamma   90.00
#
_symmetry.space_group_name_H-M   'P 1'
#
loop_
_entity.id
_entity.type
_entity.pdbx_description
1 polymer ?
#
loop_
_entity_poly.entity_id
_entity_poly.type
_entity_poly.pdbx_seq_one_letter_code
_entity_poly.pdbx_strand_id
1 'polypeptide(L)'
;MAKRRPSGDGMVRKRDDGRWEGRIVVGHKKNGDSIFHDVYAPTQKELSAKLRQHIDSYQGADLTEQSRMMLSDWLDQWLRSTADTLRPNTLRNYQSYIENHIRPALGDKQLARITPKDVQRFYEKMSDCLASGTVRRIHTTLHGALKAAQQAHLIARTRLNRSPLQNSAMERSKY
;
A
#
# COMPACT_ATOMS: atom_id res chain seq x y z
N MET A 1 17.65 -28.84 -24.91
CA MET A 1 17.03 -27.54 -25.28
C MET A 1 16.50 -26.85 -24.04
N ALA A 2 17.03 -25.69 -23.67
CA ALA A 2 16.56 -24.94 -22.49
C ALA A 2 15.15 -24.39 -22.74
N LYS A 3 14.22 -24.77 -21.90
CA LYS A 3 12.82 -24.33 -21.96
C LYS A 3 12.75 -22.79 -21.77
N ARG A 4 12.27 -22.06 -22.77
CA ARG A 4 12.07 -20.61 -22.72
C ARG A 4 11.13 -20.30 -21.57
N ARG A 5 11.56 -19.45 -20.63
CA ARG A 5 10.72 -19.00 -19.50
C ARG A 5 9.55 -18.17 -20.02
N PRO A 6 8.36 -18.25 -19.38
CA PRO A 6 7.23 -17.40 -19.74
C PRO A 6 7.60 -15.91 -19.60
N SER A 7 7.07 -15.10 -20.51
CA SER A 7 7.22 -13.64 -20.47
C SER A 7 6.51 -13.11 -19.20
N GLY A 8 7.27 -12.49 -18.29
CA GLY A 8 6.75 -11.98 -17.01
C GLY A 8 7.52 -12.47 -15.77
N ASP A 9 8.32 -13.52 -15.87
CA ASP A 9 9.01 -14.17 -14.73
C ASP A 9 10.27 -13.41 -14.24
N GLY A 10 10.47 -12.16 -14.66
CA GLY A 10 11.61 -11.36 -14.22
C GLY A 10 12.98 -11.95 -14.61
N MET A 11 14.01 -11.12 -14.55
CA MET A 11 15.39 -11.55 -14.76
C MET A 11 15.96 -12.10 -13.45
N VAL A 12 16.54 -13.28 -13.46
CA VAL A 12 17.21 -13.90 -12.30
C VAL A 12 18.65 -14.20 -12.67
N ARG A 13 19.60 -13.67 -11.89
CA ARG A 13 21.03 -13.95 -12.06
C ARG A 13 21.71 -14.16 -10.71
N LYS A 14 22.82 -14.90 -10.71
CA LYS A 14 23.73 -14.99 -9.59
C LYS A 14 24.77 -13.88 -9.72
N ARG A 15 25.02 -13.14 -8.67
CA ARG A 15 26.04 -12.09 -8.59
C ARG A 15 27.38 -12.67 -8.19
N ASP A 16 28.44 -11.92 -8.45
CA ASP A 16 29.83 -12.31 -8.09
C ASP A 16 30.02 -12.37 -6.55
N ASP A 17 29.20 -11.64 -5.78
CA ASP A 17 29.14 -11.67 -4.32
C ASP A 17 28.42 -12.91 -3.75
N GLY A 18 28.03 -13.87 -4.63
CA GLY A 18 27.36 -15.11 -4.25
C GLY A 18 25.87 -15.01 -4.03
N ARG A 19 25.29 -13.81 -3.95
CA ARG A 19 23.85 -13.56 -3.79
C ARG A 19 23.11 -13.71 -5.12
N TRP A 20 21.85 -14.05 -5.04
CA TRP A 20 20.94 -14.08 -6.17
C TRP A 20 20.19 -12.76 -6.28
N GLU A 21 20.14 -12.23 -7.49
CA GLU A 21 19.41 -11.01 -7.84
C GLU A 21 18.28 -11.36 -8.80
N GLY A 22 17.09 -10.83 -8.52
CA GLY A 22 15.93 -10.91 -9.39
C GLY A 22 15.40 -9.51 -9.67
N ARG A 23 14.97 -9.27 -10.92
CA ARG A 23 14.45 -7.99 -11.38
C ARG A 23 13.08 -8.19 -11.98
N ILE A 24 12.08 -7.50 -11.49
CA ILE A 24 10.71 -7.47 -12.00
C ILE A 24 10.37 -6.12 -12.58
N VAL A 25 9.56 -6.09 -13.64
CA VAL A 25 8.98 -4.86 -14.16
C VAL A 25 7.78 -4.50 -13.28
N VAL A 26 7.80 -3.31 -12.69
CA VAL A 26 6.74 -2.84 -11.78
C VAL A 26 5.91 -1.71 -12.41
N GLY A 27 6.25 -1.26 -13.62
CA GLY A 27 5.52 -0.24 -14.37
C GLY A 27 6.34 0.29 -15.55
N HIS A 28 5.81 1.30 -16.23
CA HIS A 28 6.45 1.98 -17.35
C HIS A 28 6.46 3.50 -17.11
N LYS A 29 7.51 4.17 -17.60
CA LYS A 29 7.60 5.63 -17.64
C LYS A 29 6.74 6.17 -18.79
N LYS A 30 6.48 7.48 -18.83
CA LYS A 30 5.77 8.13 -19.96
C LYS A 30 6.44 7.94 -21.31
N ASN A 31 7.76 7.75 -21.32
CA ASN A 31 8.56 7.49 -22.53
C ASN A 31 8.59 6.00 -22.94
N GLY A 32 7.83 5.13 -22.26
CA GLY A 32 7.76 3.69 -22.54
C GLY A 32 8.84 2.84 -21.84
N ASP A 33 9.82 3.44 -21.16
CA ASP A 33 10.85 2.70 -20.44
C ASP A 33 10.26 1.95 -19.25
N SER A 34 10.69 0.69 -19.06
CA SER A 34 10.26 -0.12 -17.91
C SER A 34 10.87 0.38 -16.61
N ILE A 35 10.04 0.43 -15.56
CA ILE A 35 10.47 0.67 -14.18
C ILE A 35 10.71 -0.69 -13.54
N PHE A 36 11.91 -0.89 -13.01
CA PHE A 36 12.33 -2.16 -12.41
C PHE A 36 12.35 -2.08 -10.89
N HIS A 37 12.05 -3.21 -10.26
CA HIS A 37 12.27 -3.45 -8.83
C HIS A 37 13.23 -4.63 -8.68
N ASP A 38 14.35 -4.40 -7.98
CA ASP A 38 15.37 -5.42 -7.75
C ASP A 38 15.15 -6.09 -6.39
N VAL A 39 15.22 -7.42 -6.37
CA VAL A 39 15.04 -8.25 -5.17
C VAL A 39 16.27 -9.11 -5.00
N TYR A 40 16.76 -9.25 -3.76
CA TYR A 40 17.97 -10.00 -3.44
C TYR A 40 17.67 -11.12 -2.44
N ALA A 41 18.35 -12.26 -2.62
CA ALA A 41 18.29 -13.39 -1.69
C ALA A 41 19.61 -14.18 -1.68
N PRO A 42 19.94 -14.90 -0.60
CA PRO A 42 21.12 -15.75 -0.52
C PRO A 42 20.99 -17.01 -1.40
N THR A 43 19.76 -17.50 -1.61
CA THR A 43 19.50 -18.69 -2.43
C THR A 43 18.51 -18.41 -3.56
N GLN A 44 18.61 -19.17 -4.65
CA GLN A 44 17.67 -19.07 -5.77
C GLN A 44 16.23 -19.40 -5.37
N LYS A 45 16.05 -20.36 -4.45
CA LYS A 45 14.73 -20.78 -3.96
C LYS A 45 14.04 -19.63 -3.20
N GLU A 46 14.77 -18.99 -2.30
CA GLU A 46 14.26 -17.82 -1.55
C GLU A 46 14.00 -16.63 -2.48
N LEU A 47 14.88 -16.41 -3.48
CA LEU A 47 14.65 -15.36 -4.46
C LEU A 47 13.36 -15.61 -5.23
N SER A 48 13.13 -16.84 -5.70
CA SER A 48 11.90 -17.19 -6.42
C SER A 48 10.65 -17.00 -5.56
N ALA A 49 10.70 -17.36 -4.28
CA ALA A 49 9.60 -17.13 -3.35
C ALA A 49 9.32 -15.63 -3.14
N LYS A 50 10.37 -14.83 -2.92
CA LYS A 50 10.28 -13.39 -2.80
C LYS A 50 9.74 -12.73 -4.08
N LEU A 51 10.25 -13.14 -5.25
CA LEU A 51 9.78 -12.61 -6.54
C LEU A 51 8.29 -12.87 -6.75
N ARG A 52 7.81 -14.10 -6.49
CA ARG A 52 6.37 -14.41 -6.57
C ARG A 52 5.56 -13.52 -5.62
N GLN A 53 6.00 -13.38 -4.38
CA GLN A 53 5.33 -12.51 -3.40
C GLN A 53 5.28 -11.05 -3.87
N HIS A 54 6.36 -10.56 -4.48
CA HIS A 54 6.41 -9.20 -5.05
C HIS A 54 5.54 -9.10 -6.31
N ILE A 55 5.60 -10.06 -7.24
CA ILE A 55 4.75 -10.11 -8.42
C ILE A 55 3.27 -10.09 -8.01
N ASP A 56 2.87 -10.94 -7.06
CA ASP A 56 1.49 -10.98 -6.56
C ASP A 56 1.07 -9.65 -5.91
N SER A 57 2.01 -8.95 -5.25
CA SER A 57 1.74 -7.65 -4.63
C SER A 57 1.65 -6.51 -5.65
N TYR A 58 2.34 -6.64 -6.79
CA TYR A 58 2.35 -5.65 -7.88
C TYR A 58 1.38 -5.97 -9.02
N GLN A 59 0.72 -7.14 -9.02
CA GLN A 59 -0.29 -7.49 -10.03
C GLN A 59 -1.43 -6.46 -10.03
N GLY A 60 -1.47 -5.63 -11.07
CA GLY A 60 -2.48 -4.60 -11.29
C GLY A 60 -2.10 -3.19 -10.86
N ALA A 61 -0.87 -2.94 -10.39
CA ALA A 61 -0.37 -1.60 -10.18
C ALA A 61 0.64 -1.24 -11.28
N ASP A 62 0.21 -0.43 -12.25
CA ASP A 62 1.13 0.35 -13.05
C ASP A 62 1.75 1.43 -12.16
N LEU A 63 2.99 1.24 -11.74
CA LEU A 63 3.75 2.26 -11.02
C LEU A 63 4.19 3.37 -11.99
N THR A 64 3.21 4.09 -12.52
CA THR A 64 3.41 5.32 -13.28
C THR A 64 3.93 6.43 -12.37
N GLU A 65 4.28 7.59 -12.94
CA GLU A 65 4.61 8.79 -12.15
C GLU A 65 3.52 9.15 -11.13
N GLN A 66 2.28 8.80 -11.41
CA GLN A 66 1.14 8.99 -10.48
C GLN A 66 1.28 8.16 -9.20
N SER A 67 1.98 7.02 -9.25
CA SER A 67 2.25 6.21 -8.03
C SER A 67 3.34 6.81 -7.13
N ARG A 68 4.08 7.82 -7.60
CA ARG A 68 5.00 8.64 -6.79
C ARG A 68 4.28 9.72 -6.01
N MET A 69 2.98 9.89 -6.23
CA MET A 69 2.13 10.82 -5.52
C MET A 69 2.24 10.60 -4.01
N MET A 70 2.30 11.66 -3.23
CA MET A 70 2.24 11.57 -1.78
C MET A 70 0.84 11.19 -1.33
N LEU A 71 0.73 10.55 -0.17
CA LEU A 71 -0.58 10.22 0.37
C LEU A 71 -1.43 11.48 0.60
N SER A 72 -0.81 12.59 1.02
CA SER A 72 -1.48 13.89 1.19
C SER A 72 -2.20 14.33 -0.08
N ASP A 73 -1.50 14.30 -1.23
CA ASP A 73 -2.05 14.75 -2.51
C ASP A 73 -3.19 13.84 -2.98
N TRP A 74 -3.03 12.54 -2.77
CA TRP A 74 -4.09 11.57 -3.04
C TRP A 74 -5.32 11.80 -2.20
N LEU A 75 -5.17 12.05 -0.89
CA LEU A 75 -6.29 12.31 0.01
C LEU A 75 -7.09 13.52 -0.42
N ASP A 76 -6.42 14.60 -0.86
CA ASP A 76 -7.09 15.80 -1.39
C ASP A 76 -7.87 15.49 -2.68
N GLN A 77 -7.27 14.71 -3.57
CA GLN A 77 -7.94 14.30 -4.81
C GLN A 77 -9.15 13.40 -4.52
N TRP A 78 -8.99 12.43 -3.60
CA TRP A 78 -10.07 11.54 -3.20
C TRP A 78 -11.22 12.27 -2.51
N LEU A 79 -10.94 13.21 -1.62
CA LEU A 79 -11.99 14.04 -0.99
C LEU A 79 -12.78 14.82 -2.02
N ARG A 80 -12.12 15.44 -3.01
CA ARG A 80 -12.78 16.17 -4.09
C ARG A 80 -13.67 15.25 -4.92
N SER A 81 -13.17 14.08 -5.31
CA SER A 81 -13.95 13.12 -6.12
C SER A 81 -15.14 12.51 -5.37
N THR A 82 -15.09 12.51 -4.04
CA THR A 82 -16.14 11.90 -3.21
C THR A 82 -17.12 12.93 -2.64
N ALA A 83 -16.80 14.22 -2.77
CA ALA A 83 -17.57 15.32 -2.19
C ALA A 83 -19.05 15.31 -2.63
N ASP A 84 -19.32 15.05 -3.91
CA ASP A 84 -20.66 15.06 -4.46
C ASP A 84 -21.51 13.84 -4.06
N THR A 85 -20.85 12.77 -3.59
CA THR A 85 -21.52 11.51 -3.20
C THR A 85 -21.79 11.42 -1.70
N LEU A 86 -21.11 12.24 -0.90
CA LEU A 86 -21.19 12.20 0.56
C LEU A 86 -22.14 13.26 1.11
N ARG A 87 -22.80 12.92 2.22
CA ARG A 87 -23.54 13.93 3.00
C ARG A 87 -22.55 14.97 3.56
N PRO A 88 -22.93 16.26 3.63
CA PRO A 88 -22.04 17.35 4.08
C PRO A 88 -21.34 17.08 5.43
N ASN A 89 -22.05 16.49 6.39
CA ASN A 89 -21.48 16.12 7.68
C ASN A 89 -20.41 15.02 7.60
N THR A 90 -20.61 14.04 6.70
CA THR A 90 -19.65 12.96 6.50
C THR A 90 -18.38 13.50 5.87
N LEU A 91 -18.51 14.37 4.86
CA LEU A 91 -17.38 15.01 4.20
C LEU A 91 -16.56 15.85 5.21
N ARG A 92 -17.22 16.67 6.04
CA ARG A 92 -16.58 17.46 7.08
C ARG A 92 -15.82 16.58 8.08
N ASN A 93 -16.40 15.46 8.48
CA ASN A 93 -15.74 14.51 9.37
C ASN A 93 -14.51 13.88 8.72
N TYR A 94 -14.61 13.48 7.43
CA TYR A 94 -13.46 12.93 6.69
C TYR A 94 -12.33 13.95 6.58
N GLN A 95 -12.63 15.20 6.25
CA GLN A 95 -11.66 16.30 6.25
C GLN A 95 -10.97 16.44 7.60
N SER A 96 -11.74 16.48 8.69
CA SER A 96 -11.19 16.58 10.03
C SER A 96 -10.27 15.41 10.40
N TYR A 97 -10.65 14.17 10.08
CA TYR A 97 -9.80 13.01 10.37
C TYR A 97 -8.52 12.98 9.52
N ILE A 98 -8.60 13.45 8.28
CA ILE A 98 -7.44 13.53 7.39
C ILE A 98 -6.48 14.59 7.92
N GLU A 99 -6.95 15.82 8.16
CA GLU A 99 -6.09 16.94 8.55
C GLU A 99 -5.46 16.74 9.94
N ASN A 100 -6.25 16.29 10.91
CA ASN A 100 -5.78 16.20 12.28
C ASN A 100 -5.01 14.93 12.61
N HIS A 101 -5.21 13.83 11.86
CA HIS A 101 -4.64 12.54 12.23
C HIS A 101 -3.87 11.84 11.13
N ILE A 102 -4.43 11.73 9.90
CA ILE A 102 -3.82 10.93 8.84
C ILE A 102 -2.66 11.68 8.19
N ARG A 103 -2.88 12.94 7.80
CA ARG A 103 -1.87 13.78 7.13
C ARG A 103 -0.60 13.98 7.97
N PRO A 104 -0.65 14.31 9.28
CA PRO A 104 0.56 14.47 10.08
C PRO A 104 1.36 13.18 10.27
N ALA A 105 0.73 12.02 10.17
CA ALA A 105 1.37 10.73 10.44
C ALA A 105 1.85 10.00 9.19
N LEU A 106 1.12 10.11 8.09
CA LEU A 106 1.34 9.33 6.87
C LEU A 106 1.40 10.18 5.59
N GLY A 107 1.05 11.46 5.65
CA GLY A 107 0.90 12.35 4.49
C GLY A 107 2.14 12.45 3.62
N ASP A 108 3.32 12.51 4.24
CA ASP A 108 4.63 12.63 3.58
C ASP A 108 5.15 11.31 2.99
N LYS A 109 4.38 10.22 3.12
CA LYS A 109 4.76 8.95 2.50
C LYS A 109 4.23 8.87 1.08
N GLN A 110 5.05 8.35 0.19
CA GLN A 110 4.60 8.02 -1.15
C GLN A 110 3.50 6.94 -1.08
N LEU A 111 2.40 7.16 -1.79
CA LEU A 111 1.23 6.29 -1.79
C LEU A 111 1.59 4.82 -2.08
N ALA A 112 2.46 4.58 -3.06
CA ALA A 112 2.92 3.24 -3.44
C ALA A 112 3.86 2.58 -2.42
N ARG A 113 4.41 3.33 -1.46
CA ARG A 113 5.33 2.84 -0.43
C ARG A 113 4.67 2.62 0.92
N ILE A 114 3.38 2.87 1.04
CA ILE A 114 2.64 2.61 2.28
C ILE A 114 2.52 1.10 2.47
N THR A 115 3.07 0.63 3.57
CA THR A 115 3.03 -0.78 3.94
C THR A 115 1.94 -1.06 4.98
N PRO A 116 1.43 -2.30 5.08
CA PRO A 116 0.51 -2.68 6.16
C PRO A 116 1.08 -2.40 7.56
N LYS A 117 2.42 -2.51 7.71
CA LYS A 117 3.12 -2.23 8.96
C LYS A 117 3.07 -0.73 9.32
N ASP A 118 3.15 0.16 8.33
CA ASP A 118 3.01 1.60 8.56
C ASP A 118 1.61 1.95 9.06
N VAL A 119 0.60 1.36 8.43
CA VAL A 119 -0.81 1.54 8.80
C VAL A 119 -1.08 0.98 10.19
N GLN A 120 -0.51 -0.17 10.53
CA GLN A 120 -0.66 -0.77 11.85
C GLN A 120 -0.04 0.13 12.94
N ARG A 121 1.20 0.58 12.77
CA ARG A 121 1.85 1.51 13.70
C ARG A 121 1.07 2.81 13.87
N PHE A 122 0.48 3.30 12.80
CA PHE A 122 -0.41 4.47 12.85
C PHE A 122 -1.61 4.22 13.77
N TYR A 123 -2.29 3.06 13.66
CA TYR A 123 -3.43 2.76 14.52
C TYR A 123 -3.03 2.50 15.97
N GLU A 124 -1.90 1.83 16.21
CA GLU A 124 -1.36 1.65 17.56
C GLU A 124 -1.18 3.02 18.24
N LYS A 125 -0.50 3.97 17.57
CA LYS A 125 -0.31 5.33 18.08
C LYS A 125 -1.63 6.08 18.31
N MET A 126 -2.61 5.90 17.42
CA MET A 126 -3.93 6.54 17.59
C MET A 126 -4.71 5.94 18.75
N SER A 127 -4.58 4.64 19.01
CA SER A 127 -5.25 3.94 20.09
C SER A 127 -4.78 4.36 21.47
N ASP A 128 -3.53 4.85 21.58
CA ASP A 128 -2.96 5.37 22.82
C ASP A 128 -3.57 6.75 23.21
N CYS A 129 -4.04 7.51 22.21
CA CYS A 129 -4.45 8.91 22.40
C CYS A 129 -5.96 9.15 22.19
N LEU A 130 -6.67 8.23 21.54
CA LEU A 130 -8.04 8.45 21.09
C LEU A 130 -8.99 7.33 21.53
N ALA A 131 -10.26 7.67 21.71
CA ALA A 131 -11.31 6.69 21.95
C ALA A 131 -11.46 5.72 20.76
N SER A 132 -11.76 4.45 21.03
CA SER A 132 -11.88 3.38 20.05
C SER A 132 -12.86 3.69 18.91
N GLY A 133 -13.96 4.39 19.21
CA GLY A 133 -14.93 4.86 18.22
C GLY A 133 -14.33 5.85 17.22
N THR A 134 -13.43 6.74 17.66
CA THR A 134 -12.74 7.70 16.80
C THR A 134 -11.70 6.98 15.92
N VAL A 135 -10.92 6.07 16.50
CA VAL A 135 -9.95 5.25 15.76
C VAL A 135 -10.64 4.44 14.65
N ARG A 136 -11.82 3.86 14.93
CA ARG A 136 -12.62 3.15 13.93
C ARG A 136 -13.05 4.05 12.77
N ARG A 137 -13.44 5.30 13.03
CA ARG A 137 -13.83 6.27 12.00
C ARG A 137 -12.63 6.70 11.15
N ILE A 138 -11.47 6.95 11.77
CA ILE A 138 -10.21 7.23 11.10
C ILE A 138 -9.83 6.04 10.21
N HIS A 139 -9.95 4.80 10.72
CA HIS A 139 -9.72 3.58 9.94
C HIS A 139 -10.63 3.51 8.70
N THR A 140 -11.93 3.75 8.87
CA THR A 140 -12.90 3.74 7.75
C THR A 140 -12.52 4.75 6.69
N THR A 141 -12.10 5.96 7.08
CA THR A 141 -11.69 7.03 6.17
C THR A 141 -10.43 6.65 5.40
N LEU A 142 -9.36 6.23 6.10
CA LEU A 142 -8.10 5.83 5.47
C LEU A 142 -8.27 4.61 4.57
N HIS A 143 -9.02 3.60 5.03
CA HIS A 143 -9.32 2.41 4.24
C HIS A 143 -10.10 2.74 2.97
N GLY A 144 -11.09 3.65 3.05
CA GLY A 144 -11.84 4.13 1.89
C GLY A 144 -10.94 4.79 0.85
N ALA A 145 -10.06 5.69 1.29
CA ALA A 145 -9.10 6.37 0.41
C ALA A 145 -8.10 5.40 -0.24
N LEU A 146 -7.55 4.46 0.52
CA LEU A 146 -6.61 3.46 -0.02
C LEU A 146 -7.29 2.45 -0.94
N LYS A 147 -8.54 2.06 -0.66
CA LYS A 147 -9.35 1.23 -1.55
C LYS A 147 -9.62 1.94 -2.88
N ALA A 148 -9.92 3.23 -2.85
CA ALA A 148 -10.11 4.04 -4.06
C ALA A 148 -8.79 4.15 -4.85
N ALA A 149 -7.64 4.33 -4.19
CA ALA A 149 -6.33 4.32 -4.83
C ALA A 149 -6.03 2.98 -5.53
N GLN A 150 -6.42 1.87 -4.92
CA GLN A 150 -6.29 0.55 -5.51
C GLN A 150 -7.20 0.38 -6.73
N GLN A 151 -8.44 0.86 -6.68
CA GLN A 151 -9.36 0.85 -7.83
C GLN A 151 -8.87 1.72 -8.98
N ALA A 152 -8.18 2.82 -8.66
CA ALA A 152 -7.52 3.69 -9.64
C ALA A 152 -6.15 3.14 -10.12
N HIS A 153 -5.77 1.92 -9.75
CA HIS A 153 -4.50 1.27 -10.08
C HIS A 153 -3.23 2.06 -9.66
N LEU A 154 -3.36 2.97 -8.70
CA LEU A 154 -2.23 3.76 -8.16
C LEU A 154 -1.38 2.98 -7.17
N ILE A 155 -1.95 1.97 -6.53
CA ILE A 155 -1.25 1.07 -5.60
C ILE A 155 -1.57 -0.38 -5.90
N ALA A 156 -0.61 -1.25 -5.62
CA ALA A 156 -0.80 -2.69 -5.69
C ALA A 156 -1.87 -3.14 -4.68
N ARG A 157 -2.42 -4.32 -4.90
CA ARG A 157 -3.42 -4.93 -4.01
C ARG A 157 -2.84 -5.12 -2.61
N THR A 158 -2.86 -4.08 -1.82
CA THR A 158 -2.42 -4.11 -0.44
C THR A 158 -3.39 -4.98 0.34
N ARG A 159 -2.87 -5.99 1.04
CA ARG A 159 -3.67 -6.81 1.98
C ARG A 159 -4.06 -5.98 3.21
N LEU A 160 -4.82 -4.90 3.01
CA LEU A 160 -5.43 -4.10 4.08
C LEU A 160 -6.58 -4.87 4.77
N ASN A 161 -6.87 -6.10 4.32
CA ASN A 161 -8.01 -6.91 4.76
C ASN A 161 -7.88 -7.55 6.15
N ARG A 162 -6.79 -7.36 6.89
CA ARG A 162 -6.76 -7.71 8.31
C ARG A 162 -6.83 -6.43 9.14
N SER A 163 -8.04 -6.06 9.48
CA SER A 163 -8.31 -5.00 10.47
C SER A 163 -7.69 -5.41 11.82
N PRO A 164 -6.67 -4.72 12.33
CA PRO A 164 -6.13 -5.02 13.66
C PRO A 164 -7.15 -4.77 14.77
N LEU A 165 -8.24 -4.07 14.46
CA LEU A 165 -9.30 -3.75 15.40
C LEU A 165 -10.21 -4.94 15.75
N GLN A 166 -10.14 -6.06 15.02
CA GLN A 166 -10.93 -7.25 15.36
C GLN A 166 -10.32 -8.08 16.48
N ASN A 167 -9.00 -8.02 16.71
CA ASN A 167 -8.37 -8.83 17.74
C ASN A 167 -8.43 -8.18 19.14
N SER A 168 -8.42 -6.85 19.24
CA SER A 168 -8.45 -6.17 20.54
C SER A 168 -9.83 -6.12 21.18
N ALA A 169 -10.91 -6.26 20.40
CA ALA A 169 -12.27 -6.28 20.91
C ALA A 169 -12.67 -7.65 21.49
N MET A 170 -12.05 -8.75 21.04
CA MET A 170 -12.30 -10.10 21.57
C MET A 170 -11.58 -10.40 22.88
N GLU A 171 -10.46 -9.73 23.16
CA GLU A 171 -9.72 -9.93 24.41
C GLU A 171 -10.29 -9.13 25.59
N ARG A 172 -10.99 -8.03 25.36
CA ARG A 172 -11.58 -7.20 26.43
C ARG A 172 -12.99 -7.62 26.85
N SER A 173 -13.59 -8.63 26.22
CA SER A 173 -14.91 -9.17 26.58
C SER A 173 -14.84 -10.41 27.48
N LYS A 174 -13.68 -10.71 28.07
CA LYS A 174 -13.48 -11.87 28.95
C LYS A 174 -13.19 -11.50 30.41
N TYR A 175 -13.49 -10.25 30.83
CA TYR A 175 -13.48 -9.88 32.26
C TYR A 175 -14.71 -9.07 32.61
#